data_6ae390da2736ece092baa6155c405987
#
_entry.id   6ae390da2736ece092baa6155c405987
#
_cell.length_a   1.000
_cell.length_b   1.000
_cell.length_c   1.000
_cell.angle_alpha   90.00
_cell.angle_beta   90.00
_cell.angle_gamma   90.00
#
_symmetry.space_group_name_H-M   'P 1'
#
loop_
_entity.id
_entity.type
_entity.pdbx_description
1 polymer ?
#
loop_
_entity_poly.entity_id
_entity_poly.type
_entity_poly.pdbx_seq_one_letter_code
_entity_poly.pdbx_strand_id
1 'polypeptide(L)'
;MDKNSYQQVLGFLATPPLWKHTLFGLSQFDFPKDILITDPAAIPDFPYSILGKRMESAFEALINISADYEVLASNIQIHTNKITVGELDFLLKSISRNQQYHVELVYKFYVYDPSIKKELERWIGPNRKDSLLQKVKKLKEKQFPLLYKHETIDYLSAFQVNPKKLKQEVCFKANLFLPKLLKQLETGEINPECIAGYWIHSENFCGEEYEKYWFYSPKKQQWPVHPQYAENWHSYEVIKKQVDYFIGCKRSPLLWMKKNESEFELFFVVWW
;
A
#
# COMPACT_ATOMS: atom_id res chain seq x y z
N MET A 1 -3.10 -23.61 3.92
CA MET A 1 -2.21 -22.52 3.51
C MET A 1 -2.90 -21.68 2.47
N ASP A 2 -3.18 -20.43 2.78
CA ASP A 2 -3.75 -19.49 1.79
C ASP A 2 -2.64 -19.02 0.85
N LYS A 3 -2.54 -19.65 -0.35
CA LYS A 3 -1.59 -19.23 -1.41
C LYS A 3 -1.61 -17.71 -1.64
N ASN A 4 -2.73 -17.09 -1.34
CA ASN A 4 -2.97 -15.67 -1.52
C ASN A 4 -2.16 -14.80 -0.54
N SER A 5 -1.98 -15.20 0.73
CA SER A 5 -1.19 -14.45 1.72
C SER A 5 0.29 -14.41 1.33
N TYR A 6 0.87 -15.53 0.90
CA TYR A 6 2.25 -15.56 0.40
C TYR A 6 2.45 -14.65 -0.83
N GLN A 7 1.54 -14.72 -1.82
CA GLN A 7 1.60 -13.87 -3.00
C GLN A 7 1.49 -12.38 -2.67
N GLN A 8 0.69 -12.02 -1.66
CA GLN A 8 0.58 -10.66 -1.17
C GLN A 8 1.85 -10.18 -0.46
N VAL A 9 2.52 -11.06 0.27
CA VAL A 9 3.84 -10.75 0.88
C VAL A 9 4.87 -10.46 -0.21
N LEU A 10 4.91 -11.26 -1.27
CA LEU A 10 5.78 -11.00 -2.42
C LEU A 10 5.48 -9.64 -3.07
N GLY A 11 4.19 -9.32 -3.26
CA GLY A 11 3.76 -8.02 -3.78
C GLY A 11 4.11 -6.86 -2.85
N PHE A 12 4.00 -7.05 -1.53
CA PHE A 12 4.44 -6.06 -0.55
C PHE A 12 5.95 -5.81 -0.65
N LEU A 13 6.77 -6.85 -0.75
CA LEU A 13 8.22 -6.73 -0.92
C LEU A 13 8.57 -6.01 -2.22
N ALA A 14 7.92 -6.36 -3.33
CA ALA A 14 8.16 -5.77 -4.64
C ALA A 14 7.73 -4.30 -4.74
N THR A 15 6.82 -3.83 -3.87
CA THR A 15 6.39 -2.43 -3.87
C THR A 15 7.46 -1.55 -3.23
N PRO A 16 8.02 -0.55 -3.95
CA PRO A 16 9.06 0.32 -3.42
C PRO A 16 8.52 1.31 -2.38
N PRO A 17 9.40 1.89 -1.54
CA PRO A 17 9.04 2.99 -0.66
C PRO A 17 8.74 4.25 -1.49
N LEU A 18 7.74 5.03 -1.07
CA LEU A 18 7.30 6.22 -1.79
C LEU A 18 8.37 7.33 -1.83
N TRP A 19 9.26 7.37 -0.85
CA TRP A 19 10.48 8.20 -0.82
C TRP A 19 11.60 7.46 -0.09
N LYS A 20 12.86 7.90 -0.27
CA LYS A 20 14.03 7.14 0.23
C LYS A 20 14.48 7.52 1.65
N HIS A 21 14.35 8.78 2.04
CA HIS A 21 14.87 9.27 3.32
C HIS A 21 13.78 9.96 4.13
N THR A 22 13.62 11.26 3.92
CA THR A 22 12.63 12.07 4.63
C THR A 22 11.88 12.93 3.63
N LEU A 23 10.55 12.86 3.67
CA LEU A 23 9.66 13.71 2.89
C LEU A 23 8.50 14.16 3.76
N PHE A 24 8.05 15.41 3.58
CA PHE A 24 7.01 16.04 4.42
C PHE A 24 7.37 16.09 5.92
N GLY A 25 8.63 15.97 6.29
CA GLY A 25 9.07 15.85 7.69
C GLY A 25 8.79 14.47 8.31
N LEU A 26 8.57 13.45 7.49
CA LEU A 26 8.37 12.05 7.88
C LEU A 26 9.56 11.22 7.41
N SER A 27 10.25 10.57 8.33
CA SER A 27 11.34 9.65 8.00
C SER A 27 10.79 8.32 7.52
N GLN A 28 11.30 7.83 6.39
CA GLN A 28 10.96 6.52 5.86
C GLN A 28 11.64 5.44 6.69
N PHE A 29 10.88 4.41 7.09
CA PHE A 29 11.42 3.23 7.75
C PHE A 29 12.34 2.47 6.79
N ASP A 30 13.57 2.21 7.22
CA ASP A 30 14.54 1.42 6.48
C ASP A 30 14.18 -0.07 6.62
N PHE A 31 13.32 -0.52 5.71
CA PHE A 31 12.82 -1.88 5.72
C PHE A 31 13.97 -2.88 5.45
N PRO A 32 14.08 -3.98 6.20
CA PRO A 32 15.14 -4.96 6.00
C PRO A 32 15.23 -5.45 4.56
N LYS A 33 16.44 -5.47 3.99
CA LYS A 33 16.70 -5.89 2.59
C LYS A 33 17.14 -7.34 2.45
N ASP A 34 17.53 -7.95 3.54
CA ASP A 34 18.08 -9.30 3.66
C ASP A 34 17.02 -10.37 3.98
N ILE A 35 15.74 -10.00 3.90
CA ILE A 35 14.64 -10.94 4.13
C ILE A 35 14.58 -11.94 2.98
N LEU A 36 14.88 -13.19 3.29
CA LEU A 36 14.72 -14.32 2.38
C LEU A 36 13.61 -15.25 2.90
N ILE A 37 12.53 -15.36 2.15
CA ILE A 37 11.47 -16.31 2.45
C ILE A 37 11.84 -17.65 1.84
N THR A 38 12.44 -18.52 2.64
CA THR A 38 12.86 -19.86 2.23
C THR A 38 11.71 -20.88 2.24
N ASP A 39 10.73 -20.67 3.11
CA ASP A 39 9.55 -21.52 3.22
C ASP A 39 8.27 -20.66 3.12
N PRO A 40 7.48 -20.82 2.06
CA PRO A 40 6.17 -20.16 1.95
C PRO A 40 5.22 -20.49 3.12
N ALA A 41 5.37 -21.64 3.78
CA ALA A 41 4.55 -22.03 4.93
C ALA A 41 4.84 -21.19 6.20
N ALA A 42 5.96 -20.48 6.23
CA ALA A 42 6.25 -19.52 7.31
C ALA A 42 5.33 -18.28 7.27
N ILE A 43 4.64 -18.03 6.15
CA ILE A 43 3.69 -16.92 6.04
C ILE A 43 2.32 -17.38 6.55
N PRO A 44 1.77 -16.75 7.60
CA PRO A 44 0.45 -17.10 8.12
C PRO A 44 -0.66 -16.68 7.16
N ASP A 45 -1.83 -17.27 7.32
CA ASP A 45 -3.02 -16.84 6.59
C ASP A 45 -3.50 -15.47 7.09
N PHE A 46 -3.87 -14.57 6.17
CA PHE A 46 -4.37 -13.24 6.50
C PHE A 46 -5.90 -13.23 6.50
N PRO A 47 -6.55 -13.24 7.67
CA PRO A 47 -8.01 -13.41 7.78
C PRO A 47 -8.80 -12.14 7.42
N TYR A 48 -8.12 -11.05 7.06
CA TYR A 48 -8.74 -9.75 6.85
C TYR A 48 -9.26 -9.58 5.41
N SER A 49 -10.42 -8.94 5.25
CA SER A 49 -10.97 -8.53 3.96
C SER A 49 -10.43 -7.17 3.47
N ILE A 50 -9.85 -6.37 4.37
CA ILE A 50 -9.36 -5.01 4.09
C ILE A 50 -7.88 -5.07 3.71
N LEU A 51 -7.53 -4.52 2.55
CA LEU A 51 -6.16 -4.52 2.04
C LEU A 51 -5.14 -3.95 3.04
N GLY A 52 -5.45 -2.83 3.71
CA GLY A 52 -4.55 -2.24 4.70
C GLY A 52 -4.15 -3.24 5.79
N LYS A 53 -5.13 -3.90 6.41
CA LYS A 53 -4.89 -4.90 7.46
C LYS A 53 -4.12 -6.14 6.95
N ARG A 54 -4.34 -6.54 5.70
CA ARG A 54 -3.52 -7.60 5.08
C ARG A 54 -2.07 -7.17 4.88
N MET A 55 -1.82 -5.91 4.53
CA MET A 55 -0.47 -5.37 4.38
C MET A 55 0.22 -5.17 5.73
N GLU A 56 -0.51 -4.84 6.79
CA GLU A 56 0.01 -4.87 8.16
C GLU A 56 0.44 -6.28 8.55
N SER A 57 -0.37 -7.32 8.25
CA SER A 57 0.02 -8.72 8.47
C SER A 57 1.22 -9.14 7.63
N ALA A 58 1.32 -8.67 6.38
CA ALA A 58 2.49 -8.93 5.54
C ALA A 58 3.77 -8.29 6.10
N PHE A 59 3.67 -7.03 6.55
CA PHE A 59 4.77 -6.33 7.21
C PHE A 59 5.23 -7.09 8.47
N GLU A 60 4.30 -7.43 9.35
CA GLU A 60 4.59 -8.15 10.60
C GLU A 60 5.26 -9.51 10.34
N ALA A 61 4.74 -10.30 9.38
CA ALA A 61 5.32 -11.58 8.99
C ALA A 61 6.77 -11.41 8.49
N LEU A 62 7.05 -10.37 7.72
CA LEU A 62 8.39 -10.09 7.19
C LEU A 62 9.34 -9.60 8.29
N ILE A 63 8.88 -8.74 9.20
CA ILE A 63 9.69 -8.30 10.35
C ILE A 63 10.04 -9.50 11.25
N ASN A 64 9.12 -10.44 11.46
CA ASN A 64 9.38 -11.65 12.25
C ASN A 64 10.37 -12.61 11.57
N ILE A 65 10.52 -12.57 10.25
CA ILE A 65 11.55 -13.33 9.50
C ILE A 65 12.92 -12.65 9.61
N SER A 66 12.94 -11.31 9.76
CA SER A 66 14.20 -10.55 9.88
C SER A 66 14.97 -10.93 11.14
N ALA A 67 16.29 -11.13 11.00
CA ALA A 67 17.15 -11.37 12.16
C ALA A 67 17.45 -10.10 12.97
N ASP A 68 17.20 -8.90 12.41
CA ASP A 68 17.53 -7.62 13.05
C ASP A 68 16.39 -7.01 13.87
N TYR A 69 15.16 -7.43 13.66
CA TYR A 69 14.01 -6.80 14.32
C TYR A 69 13.20 -7.75 15.19
N GLU A 70 12.74 -7.23 16.32
CA GLU A 70 11.76 -7.82 17.21
C GLU A 70 10.48 -6.99 17.20
N VAL A 71 9.31 -7.63 17.01
CA VAL A 71 8.02 -6.98 17.18
C VAL A 71 7.68 -6.96 18.67
N LEU A 72 7.77 -5.78 19.31
CA LEU A 72 7.39 -5.60 20.70
C LEU A 72 5.87 -5.61 20.87
N ALA A 73 5.17 -4.96 19.93
CA ALA A 73 3.71 -4.97 19.87
C ALA A 73 3.23 -4.51 18.49
N SER A 74 2.04 -4.93 18.09
CA SER A 74 1.37 -4.51 16.86
C SER A 74 -0.11 -4.21 17.11
N ASN A 75 -0.69 -3.34 16.27
CA ASN A 75 -2.11 -2.99 16.28
C ASN A 75 -2.64 -2.56 17.67
N ILE A 76 -1.88 -1.70 18.35
CA ILE A 76 -2.21 -1.27 19.72
C ILE A 76 -3.31 -0.21 19.68
N GLN A 77 -4.52 -0.61 20.00
CA GLN A 77 -5.65 0.31 20.07
C GLN A 77 -5.64 1.08 21.39
N ILE A 78 -5.61 2.39 21.31
CA ILE A 78 -5.65 3.31 22.47
C ILE A 78 -7.10 3.70 22.72
N HIS A 79 -7.55 3.43 23.93
CA HIS A 79 -8.92 3.73 24.35
C HIS A 79 -8.95 4.73 25.50
N THR A 80 -9.97 5.60 25.47
CA THR A 80 -10.35 6.47 26.58
C THR A 80 -11.85 6.38 26.76
N ASN A 81 -12.33 6.03 27.95
CA ASN A 81 -13.75 5.92 28.26
C ASN A 81 -14.55 5.09 27.23
N LYS A 82 -14.01 3.94 26.82
CA LYS A 82 -14.59 3.03 25.81
C LYS A 82 -14.61 3.60 24.37
N ILE A 83 -13.99 4.76 24.13
CA ILE A 83 -13.85 5.34 22.78
C ILE A 83 -12.43 5.08 22.30
N THR A 84 -12.29 4.55 21.07
CA THR A 84 -10.97 4.40 20.44
C THR A 84 -10.45 5.78 20.04
N VAL A 85 -9.35 6.19 20.64
CA VAL A 85 -8.65 7.46 20.37
C VAL A 85 -7.77 7.34 19.11
N GLY A 86 -7.23 6.15 18.87
CA GLY A 86 -6.38 5.83 17.74
C GLY A 86 -5.72 4.46 17.89
N GLU A 87 -4.84 4.14 16.96
CA GLU A 87 -4.09 2.89 16.91
C GLU A 87 -2.65 3.21 16.59
N LEU A 88 -1.69 2.57 17.29
CA LEU A 88 -0.28 2.53 16.92
C LEU A 88 -0.08 1.24 16.11
N ASP A 89 0.43 1.36 14.89
CA ASP A 89 0.52 0.20 14.01
C ASP A 89 1.58 -0.79 14.54
N PHE A 90 2.84 -0.33 14.79
CA PHE A 90 3.92 -1.21 15.25
C PHE A 90 4.87 -0.52 16.25
N LEU A 91 5.25 -1.27 17.29
CA LEU A 91 6.40 -1.00 18.13
C LEU A 91 7.46 -2.06 17.84
N LEU A 92 8.63 -1.64 17.38
CA LEU A 92 9.71 -2.54 16.98
C LEU A 92 10.97 -2.25 17.79
N LYS A 93 11.87 -3.24 17.89
CA LYS A 93 13.22 -3.08 18.39
C LYS A 93 14.21 -3.62 17.37
N SER A 94 15.15 -2.80 16.91
CA SER A 94 16.33 -3.28 16.18
C SER A 94 17.33 -3.85 17.16
N ILE A 95 17.75 -5.08 16.91
CA ILE A 95 18.70 -5.82 17.74
C ILE A 95 20.10 -5.26 17.54
N SER A 96 20.52 -5.08 16.27
CA SER A 96 21.86 -4.59 15.93
C SER A 96 22.12 -3.15 16.39
N ARG A 97 21.10 -2.28 16.34
CA ARG A 97 21.19 -0.86 16.70
C ARG A 97 20.79 -0.59 18.16
N ASN A 98 20.22 -1.59 18.85
CA ASN A 98 19.61 -1.44 20.18
C ASN A 98 18.67 -0.22 20.28
N GLN A 99 17.86 -0.01 19.23
CA GLN A 99 16.98 1.13 19.08
C GLN A 99 15.53 0.66 18.94
N GLN A 100 14.62 1.30 19.68
CA GLN A 100 13.19 1.07 19.54
C GLN A 100 12.56 2.06 18.55
N TYR A 101 11.54 1.61 17.84
CA TYR A 101 10.84 2.35 16.80
C TYR A 101 9.33 2.29 17.01
N HIS A 102 8.66 3.40 16.75
CA HIS A 102 7.25 3.42 16.40
C HIS A 102 7.14 3.56 14.88
N VAL A 103 6.58 2.55 14.23
CA VAL A 103 6.43 2.52 12.77
C VAL A 103 4.95 2.52 12.40
N GLU A 104 4.55 3.51 11.61
CA GLU A 104 3.23 3.56 10.97
C GLU A 104 3.32 2.97 9.57
N LEU A 105 2.41 2.07 9.20
CA LEU A 105 2.38 1.44 7.89
C LEU A 105 1.38 2.12 6.96
N VAL A 106 1.84 2.43 5.75
CA VAL A 106 0.99 2.94 4.67
C VAL A 106 1.23 2.11 3.42
N TYR A 107 0.17 1.49 2.91
CA TYR A 107 0.18 0.82 1.61
C TYR A 107 -0.95 1.36 0.75
N LYS A 108 -0.61 2.05 -0.35
CA LYS A 108 -1.58 2.82 -1.12
C LYS A 108 -1.41 2.67 -2.64
N PHE A 109 -2.50 2.98 -3.34
CA PHE A 109 -2.58 3.12 -4.78
C PHE A 109 -3.08 4.52 -5.07
N TYR A 110 -2.30 5.31 -5.82
CA TYR A 110 -2.66 6.66 -6.20
C TYR A 110 -2.59 6.84 -7.71
N VAL A 111 -3.49 7.63 -8.24
CA VAL A 111 -3.50 8.09 -9.62
C VAL A 111 -3.13 9.57 -9.65
N TYR A 112 -2.36 9.97 -10.64
CA TYR A 112 -1.97 11.37 -10.85
C TYR A 112 -3.05 12.06 -11.66
N ASP A 113 -3.75 13.06 -11.07
CA ASP A 113 -4.76 13.86 -11.73
C ASP A 113 -4.17 15.21 -12.17
N PRO A 114 -3.83 15.41 -13.47
CA PRO A 114 -3.22 16.62 -13.97
C PRO A 114 -4.15 17.85 -13.93
N SER A 115 -5.46 17.65 -13.75
CA SER A 115 -6.43 18.75 -13.66
C SER A 115 -6.33 19.52 -12.34
N ILE A 116 -5.71 18.94 -11.32
CA ILE A 116 -5.50 19.59 -10.02
C ILE A 116 -4.33 20.58 -10.14
N LYS A 117 -4.53 21.82 -9.69
CA LYS A 117 -3.55 22.90 -9.88
C LYS A 117 -2.23 22.65 -9.14
N LYS A 118 -2.30 22.24 -7.87
CA LYS A 118 -1.12 22.02 -7.03
C LYS A 118 -0.59 20.62 -7.22
N GLU A 119 0.67 20.51 -7.60
CA GLU A 119 1.31 19.25 -7.99
C GLU A 119 1.20 18.15 -6.94
N LEU A 120 1.52 18.41 -5.69
CA LEU A 120 1.44 17.43 -4.60
C LEU A 120 0.00 16.98 -4.29
N GLU A 121 -1.01 17.79 -4.63
CA GLU A 121 -2.42 17.43 -4.46
C GLU A 121 -2.91 16.49 -5.57
N ARG A 122 -2.16 16.32 -6.68
CA ARG A 122 -2.52 15.50 -7.83
C ARG A 122 -2.53 13.99 -7.55
N TRP A 123 -1.86 13.54 -6.49
CA TRP A 123 -1.84 12.13 -6.10
C TRP A 123 -3.07 11.78 -5.28
N ILE A 124 -4.10 11.28 -5.95
CA ILE A 124 -5.40 10.95 -5.35
C ILE A 124 -5.69 9.46 -5.41
N GLY A 125 -6.50 8.96 -4.50
CA GLY A 125 -7.01 7.59 -4.61
C GLY A 125 -7.88 7.43 -5.87
N PRO A 126 -7.86 6.26 -6.54
CA PRO A 126 -8.55 6.05 -7.83
C PRO A 126 -10.07 6.29 -7.76
N ASN A 127 -10.65 6.27 -6.56
CA ASN A 127 -12.06 6.59 -6.33
C ASN A 127 -12.30 8.01 -5.77
N ARG A 128 -11.29 8.88 -5.78
CA ARG A 128 -11.33 10.27 -5.28
C ARG A 128 -11.77 10.41 -3.81
N LYS A 129 -11.59 9.36 -2.98
CA LYS A 129 -12.00 9.35 -1.56
C LYS A 129 -10.89 9.74 -0.60
N ASP A 130 -9.65 9.69 -1.05
CA ASP A 130 -8.45 10.03 -0.28
C ASP A 130 -7.36 10.59 -1.21
N SER A 131 -6.31 11.16 -0.62
CA SER A 131 -5.15 11.63 -1.34
C SER A 131 -3.88 11.40 -0.53
N LEU A 132 -2.72 11.50 -1.20
CA LEU A 132 -1.41 11.44 -0.55
C LEU A 132 -1.30 12.48 0.57
N LEU A 133 -1.63 13.75 0.29
CA LEU A 133 -1.51 14.82 1.29
C LEU A 133 -2.46 14.64 2.47
N GLN A 134 -3.68 14.12 2.26
CA GLN A 134 -4.58 13.79 3.36
C GLN A 134 -4.00 12.69 4.27
N LYS A 135 -3.34 11.66 3.68
CA LYS A 135 -2.70 10.61 4.49
C LYS A 135 -1.49 11.16 5.24
N VAL A 136 -0.65 11.98 4.60
CA VAL A 136 0.49 12.66 5.25
C VAL A 136 0.00 13.53 6.41
N LYS A 137 -1.04 14.34 6.20
CA LYS A 137 -1.66 15.15 7.25
C LYS A 137 -2.15 14.29 8.43
N LYS A 138 -2.83 13.17 8.14
CA LYS A 138 -3.30 12.24 9.19
C LYS A 138 -2.13 11.67 10.00
N LEU A 139 -1.01 11.28 9.36
CA LEU A 139 0.19 10.80 10.04
C LEU A 139 0.75 11.86 11.00
N LYS A 140 0.94 13.08 10.50
CA LYS A 140 1.55 14.19 11.26
C LYS A 140 0.69 14.71 12.41
N GLU A 141 -0.61 14.82 12.19
CA GLU A 141 -1.51 15.49 13.12
C GLU A 141 -2.23 14.54 14.09
N LYS A 142 -2.32 13.24 13.74
CA LYS A 142 -3.09 12.27 14.51
C LYS A 142 -2.30 11.04 14.93
N GLN A 143 -1.66 10.33 13.97
CA GLN A 143 -1.05 9.04 14.25
C GLN A 143 0.25 9.18 15.05
N PHE A 144 1.23 9.93 14.56
CA PHE A 144 2.47 10.14 15.32
C PHE A 144 2.30 10.85 16.66
N PRO A 145 1.47 11.91 16.81
CA PRO A 145 1.23 12.51 18.11
C PRO A 145 0.53 11.59 19.12
N LEU A 146 -0.16 10.53 18.65
CA LEU A 146 -0.82 9.57 19.54
C LEU A 146 0.15 8.92 20.52
N LEU A 147 1.41 8.67 20.10
CA LEU A 147 2.46 8.10 20.94
C LEU A 147 2.68 8.89 22.27
N TYR A 148 2.49 10.20 22.23
CA TYR A 148 2.78 11.12 23.36
C TYR A 148 1.54 11.49 24.16
N LYS A 149 0.38 10.97 23.81
CA LYS A 149 -0.84 11.22 24.59
C LYS A 149 -0.79 10.51 25.92
N HIS A 150 -1.40 11.13 26.93
CA HIS A 150 -1.46 10.56 28.28
C HIS A 150 -2.06 9.16 28.28
N GLU A 151 -3.11 8.95 27.49
CA GLU A 151 -3.80 7.66 27.36
C GLU A 151 -2.91 6.54 26.82
N THR A 152 -1.85 6.89 26.10
CA THR A 152 -0.93 5.91 25.50
C THR A 152 0.15 5.45 26.48
N ILE A 153 0.47 6.24 27.51
CA ILE A 153 1.59 5.99 28.43
C ILE A 153 1.46 4.62 29.14
N ASP A 154 0.26 4.29 29.62
CA ASP A 154 0.02 3.04 30.33
C ASP A 154 0.24 1.81 29.42
N TYR A 155 -0.18 1.91 28.16
CA TYR A 155 0.06 0.84 27.17
C TYR A 155 1.56 0.66 26.90
N LEU A 156 2.31 1.77 26.72
CA LEU A 156 3.74 1.71 26.45
C LEU A 156 4.54 1.13 27.62
N SER A 157 4.11 1.37 28.85
CA SER A 157 4.75 0.83 30.06
C SER A 157 4.71 -0.68 30.08
N ALA A 158 3.62 -1.31 29.62
CA ALA A 158 3.49 -2.76 29.54
C ALA A 158 4.54 -3.42 28.61
N PHE A 159 5.04 -2.67 27.61
CA PHE A 159 6.06 -3.14 26.66
C PHE A 159 7.47 -2.62 26.99
N GLN A 160 7.67 -2.01 28.15
CA GLN A 160 8.95 -1.42 28.59
C GLN A 160 9.49 -0.38 27.58
N VAL A 161 8.59 0.37 26.95
CA VAL A 161 8.88 1.34 25.91
C VAL A 161 8.86 2.75 26.50
N ASN A 162 9.95 3.50 26.28
CA ASN A 162 10.02 4.91 26.64
C ASN A 162 9.74 5.78 25.39
N PRO A 163 8.61 6.50 25.33
CA PRO A 163 8.23 7.28 24.14
C PRO A 163 9.26 8.35 23.76
N LYS A 164 10.02 8.88 24.72
CA LYS A 164 11.07 9.89 24.45
C LYS A 164 12.31 9.32 23.76
N LYS A 165 12.51 8.01 23.79
CA LYS A 165 13.65 7.30 23.18
C LYS A 165 13.28 6.61 21.87
N LEU A 166 11.98 6.51 21.54
CA LEU A 166 11.50 5.94 20.30
C LEU A 166 11.83 6.83 19.10
N LYS A 167 12.29 6.21 18.03
CA LYS A 167 12.28 6.85 16.71
C LYS A 167 10.91 6.60 16.05
N GLN A 168 10.32 7.65 15.52
CA GLN A 168 9.08 7.55 14.76
C GLN A 168 9.40 7.55 13.27
N GLU A 169 8.99 6.51 12.59
CA GLU A 169 9.21 6.32 11.15
C GLU A 169 7.94 5.80 10.48
N VAL A 170 7.81 6.01 9.18
CA VAL A 170 6.69 5.50 8.39
C VAL A 170 7.20 4.52 7.34
N CYS A 171 6.66 3.31 7.30
CA CYS A 171 6.82 2.43 6.15
C CYS A 171 5.76 2.81 5.10
N PHE A 172 6.09 3.78 4.23
CA PHE A 172 5.17 4.26 3.22
C PHE A 172 5.49 3.61 1.87
N LYS A 173 4.70 2.64 1.48
CA LYS A 173 4.76 1.99 0.17
C LYS A 173 3.56 2.39 -0.68
N ALA A 174 3.78 2.68 -1.96
CA ALA A 174 2.69 3.04 -2.85
C ALA A 174 2.94 2.58 -4.29
N ASN A 175 1.86 2.26 -4.98
CA ASN A 175 1.82 2.07 -6.43
C ASN A 175 1.19 3.32 -7.05
N LEU A 176 1.90 3.95 -7.97
CA LEU A 176 1.52 5.20 -8.62
C LEU A 176 1.14 4.96 -10.08
N PHE A 177 0.12 5.68 -10.55
CA PHE A 177 -0.41 5.53 -11.90
C PHE A 177 -0.50 6.88 -12.59
N LEU A 178 0.12 7.01 -13.75
CA LEU A 178 0.08 8.21 -14.57
C LEU A 178 -1.07 8.13 -15.60
N PRO A 179 -1.55 9.27 -16.13
CA PRO A 179 -2.41 9.22 -17.32
C PRO A 179 -1.70 8.46 -18.45
N LYS A 180 -2.39 7.61 -19.21
CA LYS A 180 -1.80 6.79 -20.29
C LYS A 180 -0.96 7.60 -21.30
N LEU A 181 -1.35 8.84 -21.55
CA LEU A 181 -0.66 9.72 -22.50
C LEU A 181 0.54 10.46 -21.88
N LEU A 182 0.68 10.45 -20.56
CA LEU A 182 1.79 11.11 -19.87
C LEU A 182 2.96 10.12 -19.73
N LYS A 183 3.91 10.19 -20.66
CA LYS A 183 5.04 9.24 -20.71
C LYS A 183 6.08 9.43 -19.61
N GLN A 184 6.26 10.65 -19.13
CA GLN A 184 7.24 11.00 -18.11
C GLN A 184 6.67 12.07 -17.17
N LEU A 185 7.03 11.98 -15.92
CA LEU A 185 6.73 12.97 -14.89
C LEU A 185 7.99 13.16 -14.06
N GLU A 186 8.41 14.41 -13.87
CA GLU A 186 9.39 14.73 -12.84
C GLU A 186 8.71 14.59 -11.47
N THR A 187 9.03 13.50 -10.79
CA THR A 187 8.37 13.15 -9.52
C THR A 187 8.94 13.90 -8.32
N GLY A 188 9.97 14.75 -8.53
CA GLY A 188 10.65 15.47 -7.46
C GLY A 188 11.25 14.50 -6.43
N GLU A 189 10.83 14.61 -5.18
CA GLU A 189 11.31 13.75 -4.08
C GLU A 189 10.57 12.41 -3.97
N ILE A 190 9.50 12.22 -4.77
CA ILE A 190 8.78 10.93 -4.84
C ILE A 190 9.61 9.94 -5.66
N ASN A 191 9.75 8.73 -5.15
CA ASN A 191 10.50 7.67 -5.80
C ASN A 191 9.84 7.26 -7.14
N PRO A 192 10.48 7.47 -8.29
CA PRO A 192 9.91 7.12 -9.60
C PRO A 192 9.70 5.62 -9.79
N GLU A 193 10.40 4.76 -9.05
CA GLU A 193 10.17 3.30 -9.06
C GLU A 193 8.76 2.92 -8.59
N CYS A 194 8.05 3.82 -7.91
CA CYS A 194 6.66 3.63 -7.50
C CYS A 194 5.67 3.70 -8.67
N ILE A 195 6.07 4.18 -9.86
CA ILE A 195 5.19 4.23 -11.02
C ILE A 195 4.98 2.80 -11.52
N ALA A 196 3.82 2.23 -11.17
CA ALA A 196 3.47 0.85 -11.45
C ALA A 196 2.68 0.66 -12.75
N GLY A 197 2.12 1.75 -13.29
CA GLY A 197 1.28 1.65 -14.48
C GLY A 197 0.60 2.98 -14.83
N TYR A 198 -0.52 2.88 -15.51
CA TYR A 198 -1.25 4.06 -15.97
C TYR A 198 -2.74 4.00 -15.61
N TRP A 199 -3.45 5.08 -15.90
CA TRP A 199 -4.90 5.11 -15.83
C TRP A 199 -5.51 5.73 -17.09
N ILE A 200 -6.76 5.35 -17.38
CA ILE A 200 -7.56 5.86 -18.49
C ILE A 200 -8.98 6.17 -18.01
N HIS A 201 -9.65 7.11 -18.66
CA HIS A 201 -11.09 7.29 -18.50
C HIS A 201 -11.86 6.10 -19.08
N SER A 202 -13.03 5.81 -18.53
CA SER A 202 -13.86 4.68 -18.97
C SER A 202 -14.27 4.76 -20.43
N GLU A 203 -14.46 5.96 -20.97
CA GLU A 203 -14.76 6.21 -22.40
C GLU A 203 -13.60 5.81 -23.32
N ASN A 204 -12.35 5.84 -22.82
CA ASN A 204 -11.16 5.45 -23.56
C ASN A 204 -10.84 3.95 -23.45
N PHE A 205 -11.61 3.19 -22.65
CA PHE A 205 -11.51 1.73 -22.59
C PHE A 205 -12.45 1.12 -23.64
N CYS A 206 -12.18 1.40 -24.91
CA CYS A 206 -12.99 0.97 -26.06
C CYS A 206 -12.12 0.77 -27.29
N GLY A 207 -12.67 0.03 -28.29
CA GLY A 207 -12.09 -0.14 -29.61
C GLY A 207 -11.15 -1.33 -29.75
N GLU A 208 -10.75 -1.55 -31.01
CA GLU A 208 -9.95 -2.69 -31.48
C GLU A 208 -8.58 -2.82 -30.78
N GLU A 209 -8.10 -1.74 -30.20
CA GLU A 209 -6.83 -1.72 -29.43
C GLU A 209 -6.81 -2.76 -28.32
N TYR A 210 -7.98 -3.00 -27.68
CA TYR A 210 -8.09 -3.90 -26.51
C TYR A 210 -8.60 -5.31 -26.87
N GLU A 211 -9.28 -5.49 -27.98
CA GLU A 211 -9.97 -6.74 -28.33
C GLU A 211 -9.05 -7.95 -28.47
N LYS A 212 -7.80 -7.71 -28.83
CA LYS A 212 -6.78 -8.77 -29.01
C LYS A 212 -6.11 -9.24 -27.74
N TYR A 213 -6.40 -8.62 -26.58
CA TYR A 213 -5.74 -8.92 -25.34
C TYR A 213 -6.66 -9.62 -24.32
N TRP A 214 -6.02 -10.22 -23.32
CA TRP A 214 -6.71 -10.85 -22.21
C TRP A 214 -6.57 -9.98 -20.96
N PHE A 215 -7.60 -9.98 -20.11
CA PHE A 215 -7.71 -9.11 -18.95
C PHE A 215 -8.01 -9.89 -17.69
N TYR A 216 -7.48 -9.40 -16.57
CA TYR A 216 -7.79 -9.84 -15.22
C TYR A 216 -8.08 -8.63 -14.32
N SER A 217 -9.22 -8.66 -13.61
CA SER A 217 -9.60 -7.64 -12.64
C SER A 217 -9.49 -8.21 -11.23
N PRO A 218 -8.38 -7.96 -10.51
CA PRO A 218 -8.21 -8.45 -9.15
C PRO A 218 -9.18 -7.78 -8.17
N LYS A 219 -9.68 -8.54 -7.19
CA LYS A 219 -10.32 -7.95 -6.02
C LYS A 219 -9.32 -7.04 -5.29
N LYS A 220 -9.81 -6.00 -4.58
CA LYS A 220 -8.93 -5.00 -3.97
C LYS A 220 -7.85 -5.59 -3.04
N GLN A 221 -8.16 -6.64 -2.32
CA GLN A 221 -7.18 -7.34 -1.48
C GLN A 221 -6.06 -8.03 -2.27
N GLN A 222 -6.27 -8.30 -3.56
CA GLN A 222 -5.31 -8.93 -4.46
C GLN A 222 -4.53 -7.92 -5.32
N TRP A 223 -4.75 -6.63 -5.15
CA TRP A 223 -4.06 -5.59 -5.92
C TRP A 223 -2.52 -5.68 -5.83
N PRO A 224 -1.90 -6.10 -4.71
CA PRO A 224 -0.46 -6.29 -4.66
C PRO A 224 0.05 -7.51 -5.43
N VAL A 225 -0.83 -8.46 -5.79
CA VAL A 225 -0.44 -9.76 -6.36
C VAL A 225 -0.05 -9.62 -7.81
N HIS A 226 1.12 -10.17 -8.18
CA HIS A 226 1.60 -10.19 -9.56
C HIS A 226 0.69 -11.05 -10.45
N PRO A 227 0.42 -10.64 -11.72
CA PRO A 227 -0.54 -11.28 -12.61
C PRO A 227 -0.16 -12.71 -13.04
N GLN A 228 1.09 -13.13 -12.86
CA GLN A 228 1.50 -14.53 -13.10
C GLN A 228 0.73 -15.54 -12.26
N TYR A 229 0.12 -15.10 -11.15
CA TYR A 229 -0.71 -15.94 -10.29
C TYR A 229 -2.20 -15.87 -10.61
N ALA A 230 -2.58 -15.11 -11.65
CA ALA A 230 -3.97 -15.00 -12.08
C ALA A 230 -4.38 -16.24 -12.88
N GLU A 231 -5.46 -16.88 -12.44
CA GLU A 231 -5.99 -18.09 -13.09
C GLU A 231 -7.13 -17.79 -14.08
N ASN A 232 -7.84 -16.68 -13.87
CA ASN A 232 -9.06 -16.34 -14.62
C ASN A 232 -8.83 -15.10 -15.49
N TRP A 233 -8.34 -15.32 -16.70
CA TRP A 233 -8.22 -14.31 -17.73
C TRP A 233 -9.49 -14.25 -18.59
N HIS A 234 -9.92 -13.04 -18.92
CA HIS A 234 -11.15 -12.78 -19.67
C HIS A 234 -10.85 -12.05 -20.98
N SER A 235 -11.66 -12.33 -22.02
CA SER A 235 -11.65 -11.52 -23.23
C SER A 235 -12.10 -10.08 -22.94
N TYR A 236 -11.81 -9.17 -23.88
CA TYR A 236 -12.23 -7.78 -23.78
C TYR A 236 -13.75 -7.62 -23.55
N GLU A 237 -14.58 -8.36 -24.28
CA GLU A 237 -16.05 -8.29 -24.14
C GLU A 237 -16.53 -8.62 -22.72
N VAL A 238 -15.93 -9.62 -22.10
CA VAL A 238 -16.29 -10.04 -20.74
C VAL A 238 -15.83 -9.02 -19.72
N ILE A 239 -14.56 -8.58 -19.82
CA ILE A 239 -14.02 -7.62 -18.86
C ILE A 239 -14.68 -6.25 -18.99
N LYS A 240 -15.05 -5.83 -20.22
CA LYS A 240 -15.76 -4.57 -20.45
C LYS A 240 -17.07 -4.50 -19.68
N LYS A 241 -17.87 -5.56 -19.67
CA LYS A 241 -19.10 -5.64 -18.87
C LYS A 241 -18.85 -5.47 -17.38
N GLN A 242 -17.77 -6.07 -16.86
CA GLN A 242 -17.39 -5.89 -15.45
C GLN A 242 -16.95 -4.46 -15.17
N VAL A 243 -16.14 -3.88 -16.05
CA VAL A 243 -15.71 -2.48 -15.96
C VAL A 243 -16.92 -1.56 -15.94
N ASP A 244 -17.84 -1.70 -16.90
CA ASP A 244 -19.04 -0.86 -16.98
C ASP A 244 -19.90 -0.94 -15.72
N TYR A 245 -20.03 -2.14 -15.14
CA TYR A 245 -20.69 -2.30 -13.84
C TYR A 245 -19.98 -1.51 -12.72
N PHE A 246 -18.65 -1.61 -12.61
CA PHE A 246 -17.91 -0.87 -11.59
C PHE A 246 -18.00 0.64 -11.81
N ILE A 247 -17.90 1.10 -13.05
CA ILE A 247 -18.04 2.52 -13.42
C ILE A 247 -19.42 3.05 -13.03
N GLY A 248 -20.49 2.29 -13.34
CA GLY A 248 -21.85 2.62 -12.89
C GLY A 248 -21.99 2.74 -11.37
N CYS A 249 -21.21 1.97 -10.60
CA CYS A 249 -21.12 2.08 -9.15
C CYS A 249 -20.14 3.15 -8.65
N LYS A 250 -19.61 4.02 -9.51
CA LYS A 250 -18.55 5.02 -9.20
C LYS A 250 -17.33 4.38 -8.52
N ARG A 251 -16.89 3.26 -9.06
CA ARG A 251 -15.68 2.55 -8.65
C ARG A 251 -14.73 2.43 -9.84
N SER A 252 -13.46 2.65 -9.59
CA SER A 252 -12.39 2.53 -10.58
C SER A 252 -11.72 1.16 -10.41
N PRO A 253 -11.99 0.18 -11.30
CA PRO A 253 -11.33 -1.12 -11.23
C PRO A 253 -9.86 -1.02 -11.62
N LEU A 254 -9.03 -1.85 -10.98
CA LEU A 254 -7.67 -2.14 -11.41
C LEU A 254 -7.71 -3.32 -12.38
N LEU A 255 -7.01 -3.21 -13.49
CA LEU A 255 -6.91 -4.25 -14.51
C LEU A 255 -5.46 -4.62 -14.78
N TRP A 256 -5.23 -5.90 -14.95
CA TRP A 256 -4.08 -6.42 -15.68
C TRP A 256 -4.50 -6.73 -17.12
N MET A 257 -3.69 -6.30 -18.08
CA MET A 257 -3.81 -6.65 -19.48
C MET A 257 -2.61 -7.52 -19.87
N LYS A 258 -2.88 -8.73 -20.36
CA LYS A 258 -1.87 -9.67 -20.85
C LYS A 258 -1.68 -9.44 -22.35
N LYS A 259 -0.50 -8.96 -22.75
CA LYS A 259 -0.13 -8.76 -24.15
C LYS A 259 0.43 -10.03 -24.79
N ASN A 260 1.25 -10.75 -24.00
CA ASN A 260 1.79 -12.08 -24.34
C ASN A 260 2.11 -12.84 -23.04
N GLU A 261 2.80 -13.97 -23.10
CA GLU A 261 3.06 -14.82 -21.94
C GLU A 261 3.95 -14.17 -20.86
N SER A 262 4.73 -13.17 -21.22
CA SER A 262 5.68 -12.50 -20.30
C SER A 262 5.43 -10.99 -20.12
N GLU A 263 4.53 -10.39 -20.91
CA GLU A 263 4.32 -8.94 -20.90
C GLU A 263 2.91 -8.61 -20.41
N PHE A 264 2.88 -7.86 -19.31
CA PHE A 264 1.64 -7.42 -18.68
C PHE A 264 1.64 -5.91 -18.50
N GLU A 265 0.48 -5.29 -18.64
CA GLU A 265 0.28 -3.89 -18.27
C GLU A 265 -0.72 -3.79 -17.12
N LEU A 266 -0.44 -2.90 -16.18
CA LEU A 266 -1.30 -2.62 -15.02
C LEU A 266 -1.90 -1.24 -15.16
N PHE A 267 -3.23 -1.12 -15.05
CA PHE A 267 -3.88 0.18 -15.16
C PHE A 267 -5.23 0.26 -14.45
N PHE A 268 -5.61 1.48 -14.12
CA PHE A 268 -6.96 1.78 -13.66
C PHE A 268 -7.83 2.26 -14.80
N VAL A 269 -9.10 1.84 -14.80
CA VAL A 269 -10.16 2.49 -15.57
C VAL A 269 -10.94 3.36 -14.60
N VAL A 270 -10.90 4.70 -14.79
CA VAL A 270 -11.55 5.62 -13.86
C VAL A 270 -12.93 6.07 -14.36
N TRP A 271 -13.83 6.31 -13.42
CA TRP A 271 -15.23 6.69 -13.70
C TRP A 271 -15.46 8.21 -13.81
N TRP A 272 -14.49 9.00 -13.44
CA TRP A 272 -14.53 10.48 -13.36
C TRP A 272 -13.67 11.12 -14.44
#